data_48aa6a4f4a132292824079d2ad021482
#
_entry.id   48aa6a4f4a132292824079d2ad021482
#
_cell.length_a   1.000
_cell.length_b   1.000
_cell.length_c   1.000
_cell.angle_alpha   90.00
_cell.angle_beta   90.00
_cell.angle_gamma   90.00
#
_symmetry.space_group_name_H-M   'P 1'
#
loop_
_entity.id
_entity.type
_entity.pdbx_description
1 polymer ?
#
loop_
_entity_poly.entity_id
_entity_poly.type
_entity_poly.pdbx_seq_one_letter_code
_entity_poly.pdbx_strand_id
1 'polypeptide(L)'
;MRKQLSVGITFGLIFLSIAVTAVVTVLAMQHKTNDVLGDLPEKMARYEMLDEVDSIISEHYYGSNDQKVLRHAVANGYVCGLNDGFSRLLTSEEYAQYLAVNRGQMQGVGLSYHKTDSGSLKVDTVSGGSPAAKAGIKKGDEIVAVDAIVLDLSNCDEIAQKLENPSVLSVSLTFRHKGQETTVDLEKGYEAASVSSESYQNIGYIRISEFYDSTASQVQETVDLFLASGVRALILDVRDNASTNIENAISTLDVFVPLNQEAPAATLLNKAGETVTAFSTSAGEVNLPMAVLVSKGTQSAGELFACDLRDFGKAQLVGQKTAGNALVGQSFRLSDGDSLLLSVGVMMPYKSDSFNQAGLLPDVEAELNEKTEKITKDSQFLAAASLFTE
;
A
#
# COMPACT_ATOMS: atom_id res chain seq x y z
N MET A 1 -13.05 -72.61 31.99
CA MET A 1 -14.21 -72.09 32.78
C MET A 1 -14.36 -70.57 32.53
N ARG A 2 -15.31 -70.15 31.73
CA ARG A 2 -15.67 -68.74 31.60
C ARG A 2 -16.46 -68.33 32.85
N LYS A 3 -15.87 -67.45 33.67
CA LYS A 3 -16.59 -66.84 34.78
C LYS A 3 -17.65 -65.91 34.22
N GLN A 4 -18.91 -66.28 34.28
CA GLN A 4 -19.99 -65.35 33.95
C GLN A 4 -20.07 -64.29 35.05
N LEU A 5 -19.96 -63.02 34.72
CA LEU A 5 -20.22 -61.88 35.61
C LEU A 5 -21.70 -61.99 36.08
N SER A 6 -21.96 -61.79 37.34
CA SER A 6 -23.35 -61.74 37.79
C SER A 6 -24.07 -60.51 37.21
N VAL A 7 -25.36 -60.69 36.92
CA VAL A 7 -26.20 -59.62 36.27
C VAL A 7 -26.13 -58.33 37.09
N GLY A 8 -26.04 -58.41 38.43
CA GLY A 8 -25.88 -57.20 39.27
C GLY A 8 -24.56 -56.48 39.10
N ILE A 9 -23.45 -57.20 38.87
CA ILE A 9 -22.13 -56.59 38.61
C ILE A 9 -22.14 -55.90 37.22
N THR A 10 -22.80 -56.48 36.22
CA THR A 10 -22.92 -55.90 34.89
C THR A 10 -23.73 -54.60 34.92
N PHE A 11 -24.87 -54.56 35.62
CA PHE A 11 -25.64 -53.34 35.83
C PHE A 11 -24.85 -52.27 36.62
N GLY A 12 -24.12 -52.66 37.65
CA GLY A 12 -23.26 -51.76 38.41
C GLY A 12 -22.16 -51.13 37.56
N LEU A 13 -21.52 -51.88 36.65
CA LEU A 13 -20.50 -51.38 35.73
C LEU A 13 -21.10 -50.43 34.65
N ILE A 14 -22.32 -50.75 34.19
CA ILE A 14 -23.03 -49.85 33.22
C ILE A 14 -23.37 -48.52 33.92
N PHE A 15 -23.93 -48.56 35.13
CA PHE A 15 -24.24 -47.35 35.89
C PHE A 15 -22.97 -46.52 36.18
N LEU A 16 -21.88 -47.18 36.56
CA LEU A 16 -20.60 -46.52 36.82
C LEU A 16 -20.06 -45.85 35.54
N SER A 17 -20.15 -46.54 34.40
CA SER A 17 -19.68 -45.97 33.12
C SER A 17 -20.51 -44.74 32.68
N ILE A 18 -21.83 -44.79 32.85
CA ILE A 18 -22.73 -43.67 32.60
C ILE A 18 -22.38 -42.48 33.51
N ALA A 19 -22.19 -42.72 34.81
CA ALA A 19 -21.83 -41.68 35.76
C ALA A 19 -20.47 -41.05 35.43
N VAL A 20 -19.47 -41.86 35.11
CA VAL A 20 -18.14 -41.39 34.71
C VAL A 20 -18.23 -40.57 33.41
N THR A 21 -18.96 -41.06 32.39
CA THR A 21 -19.16 -40.33 31.12
C THR A 21 -19.87 -38.99 31.36
N ALA A 22 -20.91 -38.95 32.19
CA ALA A 22 -21.62 -37.73 32.55
C ALA A 22 -20.69 -36.71 33.25
N VAL A 23 -19.89 -37.16 34.22
CA VAL A 23 -18.92 -36.29 34.90
C VAL A 23 -17.86 -35.77 33.96
N VAL A 24 -17.28 -36.63 33.11
CA VAL A 24 -16.28 -36.22 32.12
C VAL A 24 -16.88 -35.22 31.11
N THR A 25 -18.11 -35.45 30.64
CA THR A 25 -18.81 -34.56 29.75
C THR A 25 -19.07 -33.18 30.37
N VAL A 26 -19.51 -33.17 31.65
CA VAL A 26 -19.74 -31.92 32.39
C VAL A 26 -18.43 -31.17 32.61
N LEU A 27 -17.35 -31.86 32.99
CA LEU A 27 -16.03 -31.23 33.15
C LEU A 27 -15.47 -30.69 31.83
N ALA A 28 -15.61 -31.42 30.72
CA ALA A 28 -15.22 -30.97 29.41
C ALA A 28 -16.06 -29.78 28.94
N MET A 29 -17.36 -29.77 29.17
CA MET A 29 -18.23 -28.62 28.94
C MET A 29 -17.85 -27.43 29.82
N GLN A 30 -17.59 -27.64 31.11
CA GLN A 30 -17.16 -26.55 31.99
C GLN A 30 -15.81 -25.95 31.56
N HIS A 31 -14.85 -26.80 31.14
CA HIS A 31 -13.56 -26.31 30.63
C HIS A 31 -13.76 -25.45 29.39
N LYS A 32 -14.51 -25.95 28.41
CA LYS A 32 -14.83 -25.19 27.18
C LYS A 32 -15.64 -23.92 27.47
N THR A 33 -16.55 -23.95 28.44
CA THR A 33 -17.35 -22.81 28.86
C THR A 33 -16.49 -21.79 29.63
N ASN A 34 -15.57 -22.23 30.48
CA ASN A 34 -14.63 -21.34 31.17
C ASN A 34 -13.65 -20.67 30.21
N ASP A 35 -13.17 -21.39 29.18
CA ASP A 35 -12.31 -20.80 28.13
C ASP A 35 -13.06 -19.74 27.33
N VAL A 36 -14.36 -19.90 27.09
CA VAL A 36 -15.22 -18.96 26.37
C VAL A 36 -15.71 -17.83 27.30
N LEU A 37 -16.01 -18.11 28.55
CA LEU A 37 -16.58 -17.15 29.52
C LEU A 37 -15.51 -16.47 30.39
N GLY A 38 -14.30 -17.04 30.49
CA GLY A 38 -13.23 -16.49 31.32
C GLY A 38 -12.87 -15.03 30.90
N ASP A 39 -12.91 -14.76 29.62
CA ASP A 39 -12.67 -13.42 29.06
C ASP A 39 -13.93 -12.53 28.98
N LEU A 40 -15.12 -13.09 29.30
CA LEU A 40 -16.37 -12.37 29.11
C LEU A 40 -16.48 -11.09 29.98
N PRO A 41 -16.12 -11.10 31.28
CA PRO A 41 -16.16 -9.88 32.08
C PRO A 41 -15.23 -8.79 31.56
N GLU A 42 -14.04 -9.15 31.11
CA GLU A 42 -13.07 -8.19 30.54
C GLU A 42 -13.56 -7.66 29.19
N LYS A 43 -14.11 -8.51 28.34
CA LYS A 43 -14.73 -8.09 27.08
C LYS A 43 -15.96 -7.20 27.31
N MET A 44 -16.82 -7.55 28.26
CA MET A 44 -17.98 -6.72 28.62
C MET A 44 -17.55 -5.35 29.13
N ALA A 45 -16.61 -5.28 30.06
CA ALA A 45 -16.08 -4.01 30.54
C ALA A 45 -15.46 -3.12 29.42
N ARG A 46 -14.84 -3.75 28.43
CA ARG A 46 -14.27 -3.06 27.26
C ARG A 46 -15.34 -2.40 26.40
N TYR A 47 -16.55 -2.99 26.31
CA TYR A 47 -17.62 -2.50 25.44
C TYR A 47 -18.76 -1.81 26.21
N GLU A 48 -18.68 -1.71 27.56
CA GLU A 48 -19.69 -1.08 28.41
C GLU A 48 -19.97 0.37 27.99
N MET A 49 -18.93 1.15 27.68
CA MET A 49 -19.08 2.51 27.20
C MET A 49 -19.81 2.59 25.86
N LEU A 50 -19.61 1.63 24.97
CA LEU A 50 -20.31 1.59 23.66
C LEU A 50 -21.78 1.26 23.83
N ASP A 51 -22.13 0.37 24.77
CA ASP A 51 -23.52 0.03 25.10
C ASP A 51 -24.26 1.23 25.70
N GLU A 52 -23.60 1.99 26.57
CA GLU A 52 -24.14 3.27 27.11
C GLU A 52 -24.37 4.28 25.99
N VAL A 53 -23.39 4.46 25.11
CA VAL A 53 -23.52 5.41 23.96
C VAL A 53 -24.63 4.97 23.01
N ASP A 54 -24.77 3.68 22.69
CA ASP A 54 -25.82 3.17 21.82
C ASP A 54 -27.19 3.37 22.43
N SER A 55 -27.33 3.16 23.75
CA SER A 55 -28.56 3.44 24.50
C SER A 55 -28.97 4.89 24.45
N ILE A 56 -28.04 5.83 24.65
CA ILE A 56 -28.29 7.29 24.60
C ILE A 56 -28.68 7.71 23.19
N ILE A 57 -27.99 7.20 22.15
CA ILE A 57 -28.31 7.47 20.76
C ILE A 57 -29.72 6.96 20.43
N SER A 58 -30.05 5.74 20.83
CA SER A 58 -31.36 5.13 20.56
C SER A 58 -32.51 5.88 21.21
N GLU A 59 -32.28 6.49 22.39
CA GLU A 59 -33.32 7.22 23.13
C GLU A 59 -33.47 8.69 22.71
N HIS A 60 -32.36 9.35 22.36
CA HIS A 60 -32.33 10.81 22.22
C HIS A 60 -32.02 11.34 20.84
N TYR A 61 -31.46 10.52 19.93
CA TYR A 61 -31.07 11.01 18.61
C TYR A 61 -32.29 11.30 17.73
N TYR A 62 -32.43 12.56 17.30
CA TYR A 62 -33.57 13.02 16.51
C TYR A 62 -33.59 12.50 15.07
N GLY A 63 -32.42 12.18 14.50
CA GLY A 63 -32.30 11.71 13.10
C GLY A 63 -32.54 10.20 12.92
N SER A 64 -32.54 9.75 11.67
CA SER A 64 -32.47 8.33 11.36
C SER A 64 -31.03 7.84 11.43
N ASN A 65 -30.79 6.66 11.99
CA ASN A 65 -29.49 6.03 11.99
C ASN A 65 -29.52 4.73 11.16
N ASP A 66 -28.42 4.47 10.46
CA ASP A 66 -28.17 3.18 9.81
C ASP A 66 -27.24 2.35 10.71
N GLN A 67 -27.77 1.28 11.24
CA GLN A 67 -27.04 0.39 12.13
C GLN A 67 -25.80 -0.26 11.46
N LYS A 68 -25.81 -0.43 10.14
CA LYS A 68 -24.65 -0.92 9.40
C LYS A 68 -23.53 0.11 9.42
N VAL A 69 -23.87 1.37 9.16
CA VAL A 69 -22.91 2.49 9.18
C VAL A 69 -22.32 2.68 10.59
N LEU A 70 -23.17 2.65 11.64
CA LEU A 70 -22.69 2.79 13.02
C LEU A 70 -21.76 1.65 13.42
N ARG A 71 -22.08 0.39 13.10
CA ARG A 71 -21.20 -0.75 13.40
C ARG A 71 -19.87 -0.64 12.70
N HIS A 72 -19.85 -0.26 11.41
CA HIS A 72 -18.62 -0.04 10.68
C HIS A 72 -17.80 1.09 11.32
N ALA A 73 -18.41 2.21 11.66
CA ALA A 73 -17.74 3.34 12.32
C ALA A 73 -17.11 2.96 13.67
N VAL A 74 -17.83 2.19 14.49
CA VAL A 74 -17.32 1.67 15.78
C VAL A 74 -16.11 0.76 15.56
N ALA A 75 -16.22 -0.22 14.65
CA ALA A 75 -15.13 -1.14 14.35
C ALA A 75 -13.90 -0.40 13.77
N ASN A 76 -14.13 0.56 12.87
CA ASN A 76 -13.07 1.38 12.32
C ASN A 76 -12.39 2.24 13.40
N GLY A 77 -13.17 2.86 14.29
CA GLY A 77 -12.62 3.61 15.44
C GLY A 77 -11.74 2.74 16.35
N TYR A 78 -12.16 1.49 16.59
CA TYR A 78 -11.37 0.53 17.37
C TYR A 78 -10.03 0.21 16.69
N VAL A 79 -10.03 -0.01 15.38
CA VAL A 79 -8.81 -0.29 14.60
C VAL A 79 -7.90 0.93 14.53
N CYS A 80 -8.47 2.13 14.29
CA CYS A 80 -7.72 3.39 14.31
C CYS A 80 -7.01 3.65 15.65
N GLY A 81 -7.52 3.11 16.76
CA GLY A 81 -6.90 3.16 18.07
C GLY A 81 -5.55 2.44 18.18
N LEU A 82 -5.19 1.57 17.20
CA LEU A 82 -3.86 0.94 17.12
C LEU A 82 -2.76 1.95 16.78
N ASN A 83 -3.12 3.03 16.08
CA ASN A 83 -2.25 4.16 15.74
C ASN A 83 -0.91 3.76 15.08
N ASP A 84 -0.93 2.73 14.24
CA ASP A 84 0.25 2.24 13.51
C ASP A 84 0.39 2.83 12.09
N GLY A 85 -0.54 3.69 11.68
CA GLY A 85 -0.56 4.37 10.38
C GLY A 85 -0.98 3.48 9.20
N PHE A 86 -1.08 2.16 9.38
CA PHE A 86 -1.44 1.21 8.32
C PHE A 86 -2.79 0.53 8.58
N SER A 87 -3.02 0.07 9.82
CA SER A 87 -4.21 -0.72 10.17
C SER A 87 -5.50 0.09 10.01
N ARG A 88 -6.46 -0.46 9.28
CA ARG A 88 -7.75 0.18 8.98
C ARG A 88 -8.79 -0.84 8.55
N LEU A 89 -10.03 -0.49 8.77
CA LEU A 89 -11.18 -1.24 8.26
C LEU A 89 -11.65 -0.63 6.94
N LEU A 90 -11.86 -1.46 5.94
CA LEU A 90 -12.35 -1.06 4.63
C LEU A 90 -13.65 -1.79 4.32
N THR A 91 -14.62 -1.08 3.76
CA THR A 91 -15.80 -1.71 3.13
C THR A 91 -15.37 -2.60 1.96
N SER A 92 -16.27 -3.46 1.49
CA SER A 92 -15.98 -4.29 0.31
C SER A 92 -15.58 -3.48 -0.92
N GLU A 93 -16.22 -2.32 -1.13
CA GLU A 93 -15.93 -1.40 -2.23
C GLU A 93 -14.57 -0.72 -2.06
N GLU A 94 -14.28 -0.19 -0.88
CA GLU A 94 -12.99 0.43 -0.57
C GLU A 94 -11.83 -0.57 -0.67
N TYR A 95 -12.07 -1.83 -0.26
CA TYR A 95 -11.07 -2.88 -0.39
C TYR A 95 -10.81 -3.26 -1.85
N ALA A 96 -11.85 -3.35 -2.68
CA ALA A 96 -11.69 -3.57 -4.12
C ALA A 96 -10.92 -2.44 -4.79
N GLN A 97 -11.19 -1.20 -4.41
CA GLN A 97 -10.45 -0.02 -4.88
C GLN A 97 -8.99 -0.05 -4.40
N TYR A 98 -8.73 -0.38 -3.13
CA TYR A 98 -7.39 -0.54 -2.58
C TYR A 98 -6.58 -1.57 -3.37
N LEU A 99 -7.16 -2.73 -3.70
CA LEU A 99 -6.50 -3.74 -4.51
C LEU A 99 -6.23 -3.26 -5.95
N ALA A 100 -7.18 -2.55 -6.55
CA ALA A 100 -7.01 -2.00 -7.90
C ALA A 100 -5.85 -0.97 -7.94
N VAL A 101 -5.81 -0.06 -6.98
CA VAL A 101 -4.74 0.94 -6.85
C VAL A 101 -3.37 0.27 -6.65
N ASN A 102 -3.28 -0.75 -5.80
CA ASN A 102 -2.03 -1.49 -5.57
C ASN A 102 -1.52 -2.24 -6.82
N ARG A 103 -2.40 -2.53 -7.78
CA ARG A 103 -2.05 -3.09 -9.09
C ARG A 103 -1.72 -2.04 -10.15
N GLY A 104 -1.84 -0.76 -9.82
CA GLY A 104 -1.68 0.33 -10.76
C GLY A 104 -2.94 0.66 -11.56
N GLN A 105 -4.08 0.05 -11.22
CA GLN A 105 -5.36 0.31 -11.89
C GLN A 105 -6.02 1.54 -11.26
N MET A 106 -5.88 2.67 -11.91
CA MET A 106 -6.42 3.95 -11.44
C MET A 106 -7.82 4.19 -11.98
N GLN A 107 -8.69 4.73 -11.15
CA GLN A 107 -9.99 5.23 -11.56
C GLN A 107 -9.89 6.70 -11.98
N GLY A 108 -10.88 7.17 -12.75
CA GLY A 108 -10.93 8.56 -13.19
C GLY A 108 -10.06 8.84 -14.41
N VAL A 109 -9.80 10.11 -14.65
CA VAL A 109 -9.08 10.61 -15.85
C VAL A 109 -7.62 10.99 -15.58
N GLY A 110 -7.17 10.88 -14.32
CA GLY A 110 -5.79 11.15 -13.90
C GLY A 110 -5.47 12.63 -13.71
N LEU A 111 -6.40 13.38 -13.12
CA LEU A 111 -6.24 14.79 -12.75
C LEU A 111 -6.38 14.97 -11.24
N SER A 112 -5.54 15.81 -10.64
CA SER A 112 -5.86 16.50 -9.41
C SER A 112 -6.09 17.98 -9.70
N TYR A 113 -7.02 18.59 -8.98
CA TYR A 113 -7.44 19.97 -9.23
C TYR A 113 -7.96 20.62 -7.95
N HIS A 114 -8.00 21.94 -7.98
CA HIS A 114 -8.69 22.74 -6.96
C HIS A 114 -9.64 23.71 -7.62
N LYS A 115 -10.69 24.12 -6.88
CA LYS A 115 -11.67 25.11 -7.32
C LYS A 115 -11.06 26.50 -7.28
N THR A 116 -11.29 27.26 -8.36
CA THR A 116 -10.88 28.67 -8.45
C THR A 116 -11.98 29.61 -7.93
N ASP A 117 -11.63 30.87 -7.73
CA ASP A 117 -12.59 31.93 -7.35
C ASP A 117 -13.66 32.19 -8.43
N SER A 118 -13.44 31.77 -9.67
CA SER A 118 -14.40 31.86 -10.78
C SER A 118 -15.33 30.65 -10.88
N GLY A 119 -15.09 29.58 -10.09
CA GLY A 119 -15.84 28.33 -10.16
C GLY A 119 -15.35 27.32 -11.17
N SER A 120 -14.25 27.60 -11.90
CA SER A 120 -13.54 26.61 -12.71
C SER A 120 -12.68 25.66 -11.85
N LEU A 121 -12.19 24.54 -12.42
CA LEU A 121 -11.25 23.65 -11.75
C LEU A 121 -9.86 23.83 -12.35
N LYS A 122 -8.90 24.29 -11.54
CA LYS A 122 -7.52 24.45 -11.97
C LYS A 122 -6.73 23.17 -11.72
N VAL A 123 -6.06 22.69 -12.75
CA VAL A 123 -5.30 21.43 -12.71
C VAL A 123 -4.00 21.62 -11.94
N ASP A 124 -3.85 20.85 -10.85
CA ASP A 124 -2.65 20.83 -10.00
C ASP A 124 -1.62 19.82 -10.50
N THR A 125 -2.09 18.60 -10.83
CA THR A 125 -1.24 17.54 -11.37
C THR A 125 -1.96 16.75 -12.46
N VAL A 126 -1.19 16.16 -13.37
CA VAL A 126 -1.67 15.23 -14.38
C VAL A 126 -0.85 13.96 -14.24
N SER A 127 -1.52 12.83 -14.01
CA SER A 127 -0.86 11.53 -13.87
C SER A 127 -0.30 11.05 -15.21
N GLY A 128 0.94 10.55 -15.20
CA GLY A 128 1.56 9.99 -16.39
C GLY A 128 0.77 8.79 -16.95
N GLY A 129 0.65 8.72 -18.29
CA GLY A 129 -0.09 7.64 -18.95
C GLY A 129 -1.61 7.73 -18.86
N SER A 130 -2.15 8.69 -18.10
CA SER A 130 -3.59 8.87 -17.90
C SER A 130 -4.30 9.36 -19.19
N PRO A 131 -5.65 9.20 -19.26
CA PRO A 131 -6.44 9.78 -20.35
C PRO A 131 -6.23 11.29 -20.50
N ALA A 132 -6.17 12.02 -19.39
CA ALA A 132 -5.92 13.46 -19.41
C ALA A 132 -4.53 13.83 -19.99
N ALA A 133 -3.49 13.07 -19.61
CA ALA A 133 -2.14 13.27 -20.16
C ALA A 133 -2.10 12.99 -21.66
N LYS A 134 -2.73 11.91 -22.11
CA LYS A 134 -2.84 11.55 -23.54
C LYS A 134 -3.62 12.58 -24.34
N ALA A 135 -4.60 13.25 -23.73
CA ALA A 135 -5.36 14.34 -24.33
C ALA A 135 -4.59 15.69 -24.33
N GLY A 136 -3.40 15.74 -23.73
CA GLY A 136 -2.56 16.93 -23.71
C GLY A 136 -2.89 17.95 -22.64
N ILE A 137 -3.73 17.61 -21.65
CA ILE A 137 -4.00 18.45 -20.47
C ILE A 137 -2.72 18.56 -19.63
N LYS A 138 -2.44 19.75 -19.12
CA LYS A 138 -1.22 20.05 -18.37
C LYS A 138 -1.53 20.71 -17.03
N LYS A 139 -0.59 20.62 -16.12
CA LYS A 139 -0.61 21.39 -14.88
C LYS A 139 -0.80 22.89 -15.18
N GLY A 140 -1.71 23.52 -14.45
CA GLY A 140 -2.07 24.93 -14.60
C GLY A 140 -3.17 25.22 -15.61
N ASP A 141 -3.63 24.22 -16.37
CA ASP A 141 -4.82 24.38 -17.23
C ASP A 141 -6.08 24.52 -16.36
N GLU A 142 -7.11 25.11 -16.93
CA GLU A 142 -8.42 25.26 -16.26
C GLU A 142 -9.48 24.45 -16.97
N ILE A 143 -10.16 23.56 -16.24
CA ILE A 143 -11.37 22.88 -16.71
C ILE A 143 -12.52 23.87 -16.55
N VAL A 144 -13.14 24.22 -17.65
CA VAL A 144 -14.22 25.25 -17.71
C VAL A 144 -15.59 24.65 -17.99
N ALA A 145 -15.66 23.42 -18.51
CA ALA A 145 -16.92 22.69 -18.66
C ALA A 145 -16.70 21.17 -18.56
N VAL A 146 -17.74 20.47 -18.08
CA VAL A 146 -17.82 19.00 -17.99
C VAL A 146 -19.16 18.57 -18.60
N ASP A 147 -19.14 17.61 -19.55
CA ASP A 147 -20.32 17.14 -20.27
C ASP A 147 -21.15 18.29 -20.88
N ALA A 148 -20.46 19.27 -21.46
CA ALA A 148 -21.02 20.51 -22.01
C ALA A 148 -21.68 21.46 -20.99
N ILE A 149 -21.60 21.17 -19.68
CA ILE A 149 -22.09 22.06 -18.62
C ILE A 149 -20.94 22.97 -18.21
N VAL A 150 -21.11 24.28 -18.43
CA VAL A 150 -20.12 25.29 -18.03
C VAL A 150 -20.05 25.35 -16.51
N LEU A 151 -18.83 25.33 -15.97
CA LEU A 151 -18.57 25.42 -14.54
C LEU A 151 -18.71 26.86 -14.05
N ASP A 152 -19.37 27.01 -12.90
CA ASP A 152 -19.47 28.25 -12.15
C ASP A 152 -19.45 27.98 -10.63
N LEU A 153 -19.55 29.03 -9.82
CA LEU A 153 -19.51 28.90 -8.37
C LEU A 153 -20.68 28.10 -7.77
N SER A 154 -21.82 28.02 -8.49
CA SER A 154 -23.02 27.35 -7.99
C SER A 154 -23.05 25.85 -8.28
N ASN A 155 -22.38 25.38 -9.34
CA ASN A 155 -22.45 24.00 -9.83
C ASN A 155 -21.13 23.23 -9.75
N CYS A 156 -20.00 23.90 -9.54
CA CYS A 156 -18.67 23.32 -9.60
C CYS A 156 -18.51 22.10 -8.71
N ASP A 157 -18.99 22.18 -7.47
CA ASP A 157 -18.83 21.09 -6.49
C ASP A 157 -19.63 19.84 -6.87
N GLU A 158 -20.87 20.02 -7.38
CA GLU A 158 -21.71 18.93 -7.88
C GLU A 158 -21.08 18.26 -9.11
N ILE A 159 -20.56 19.07 -10.03
CA ILE A 159 -19.99 18.56 -11.28
C ILE A 159 -18.62 17.91 -11.02
N ALA A 160 -17.81 18.44 -10.09
CA ALA A 160 -16.56 17.79 -9.66
C ALA A 160 -16.81 16.36 -9.14
N GLN A 161 -17.90 16.13 -8.41
CA GLN A 161 -18.28 14.78 -7.97
C GLN A 161 -18.51 13.80 -9.14
N LYS A 162 -18.96 14.28 -10.31
CA LYS A 162 -19.09 13.42 -11.50
C LYS A 162 -17.73 12.96 -12.02
N LEU A 163 -16.69 13.80 -11.92
CA LEU A 163 -15.32 13.41 -12.29
C LEU A 163 -14.80 12.31 -11.38
N GLU A 164 -15.18 12.32 -10.11
CA GLU A 164 -14.77 11.34 -9.09
C GLU A 164 -15.65 10.08 -9.07
N ASN A 165 -16.87 10.14 -9.61
CA ASN A 165 -17.81 9.02 -9.57
C ASN A 165 -17.31 7.83 -10.41
N PRO A 166 -17.01 6.67 -9.79
CA PRO A 166 -16.48 5.50 -10.49
C PRO A 166 -17.49 4.82 -11.44
N SER A 167 -18.80 5.08 -11.25
CA SER A 167 -19.84 4.51 -12.10
C SER A 167 -19.96 5.23 -13.46
N VAL A 168 -19.34 6.39 -13.61
CA VAL A 168 -19.31 7.14 -14.88
C VAL A 168 -18.06 6.72 -15.63
N LEU A 169 -18.22 6.02 -16.77
CA LEU A 169 -17.12 5.42 -17.52
C LEU A 169 -16.43 6.37 -18.49
N SER A 170 -17.08 7.47 -18.86
CA SER A 170 -16.52 8.49 -19.76
C SER A 170 -17.01 9.87 -19.38
N VAL A 171 -16.23 10.89 -19.75
CA VAL A 171 -16.55 12.29 -19.50
C VAL A 171 -15.99 13.17 -20.60
N SER A 172 -16.76 14.19 -21.02
CA SER A 172 -16.31 15.21 -21.93
C SER A 172 -15.80 16.42 -21.15
N LEU A 173 -14.51 16.79 -21.31
CA LEU A 173 -13.91 17.92 -20.63
C LEU A 173 -13.59 19.03 -21.61
N THR A 174 -14.00 20.27 -21.30
CA THR A 174 -13.49 21.47 -21.96
C THR A 174 -12.47 22.11 -21.02
N PHE A 175 -11.24 22.20 -21.47
CA PHE A 175 -10.16 22.85 -20.72
C PHE A 175 -9.56 24.01 -21.48
N ARG A 176 -9.03 24.99 -20.74
CA ARG A 176 -8.38 26.18 -21.27
C ARG A 176 -6.88 26.12 -21.03
N HIS A 177 -6.10 26.09 -22.09
CA HIS A 177 -4.64 26.17 -22.07
C HIS A 177 -4.19 27.49 -22.71
N LYS A 178 -3.50 28.38 -21.99
CA LYS A 178 -3.02 29.67 -22.49
C LYS A 178 -4.09 30.50 -23.22
N GLY A 179 -5.33 30.45 -22.74
CA GLY A 179 -6.47 31.18 -23.29
C GLY A 179 -7.23 30.48 -24.44
N GLN A 180 -6.76 29.35 -24.92
CA GLN A 180 -7.44 28.55 -25.94
C GLN A 180 -8.22 27.42 -25.27
N GLU A 181 -9.52 27.29 -25.63
CA GLU A 181 -10.36 26.21 -25.15
C GLU A 181 -10.32 25.00 -26.09
N THR A 182 -10.26 23.81 -25.50
CA THR A 182 -10.26 22.55 -26.25
C THR A 182 -11.18 21.59 -25.52
N THR A 183 -12.04 20.89 -26.27
CA THR A 183 -12.92 19.85 -25.71
C THR A 183 -12.39 18.48 -26.09
N VAL A 184 -12.34 17.57 -25.12
CA VAL A 184 -11.85 16.19 -25.30
C VAL A 184 -12.77 15.23 -24.57
N ASP A 185 -13.02 14.07 -25.19
CA ASP A 185 -13.77 12.98 -24.57
C ASP A 185 -12.75 12.00 -23.97
N LEU A 186 -12.89 11.73 -22.69
CA LEU A 186 -11.98 10.90 -21.91
C LEU A 186 -12.72 9.68 -21.37
N GLU A 187 -12.19 8.50 -21.62
CA GLU A 187 -12.58 7.28 -20.91
C GLU A 187 -11.91 7.28 -19.54
N LYS A 188 -12.66 6.90 -18.51
CA LYS A 188 -12.15 6.78 -17.17
C LYS A 188 -11.51 5.42 -16.95
N GLY A 189 -10.47 5.41 -16.14
CA GLY A 189 -9.69 4.21 -15.84
C GLY A 189 -8.45 4.13 -16.73
N TYR A 190 -7.30 3.87 -16.08
CA TYR A 190 -6.03 3.72 -16.77
C TYR A 190 -5.06 2.95 -15.90
N GLU A 191 -4.06 2.38 -16.54
CA GLU A 191 -2.92 1.80 -15.84
C GLU A 191 -1.89 2.92 -15.57
N ALA A 192 -1.55 3.11 -14.29
CA ALA A 192 -0.62 4.15 -13.89
C ALA A 192 0.81 3.78 -14.29
N ALA A 193 1.52 4.72 -14.87
CA ALA A 193 2.96 4.58 -15.08
C ALA A 193 3.68 4.81 -13.74
N SER A 194 4.41 3.81 -13.28
CA SER A 194 5.24 3.89 -12.07
C SER A 194 6.71 4.20 -12.38
N VAL A 195 7.11 4.08 -13.63
CA VAL A 195 8.49 4.26 -14.08
C VAL A 195 8.57 5.43 -15.04
N SER A 196 9.55 6.29 -14.80
CA SER A 196 9.99 7.31 -15.77
C SER A 196 11.50 7.30 -15.88
N SER A 197 12.03 7.62 -17.05
CA SER A 197 13.46 7.51 -17.30
C SER A 197 13.99 8.68 -18.13
N GLU A 198 15.24 9.00 -17.88
CA GLU A 198 16.00 10.02 -18.62
C GLU A 198 17.47 9.59 -18.72
N SER A 199 18.18 10.00 -19.75
CA SER A 199 19.63 9.75 -19.85
C SER A 199 20.39 11.06 -19.64
N TYR A 200 21.47 10.97 -18.88
CA TYR A 200 22.40 12.07 -18.69
C TYR A 200 23.82 11.58 -19.01
N GLN A 201 24.38 12.06 -20.11
CA GLN A 201 25.67 11.55 -20.62
C GLN A 201 25.62 10.01 -20.81
N ASN A 202 26.44 9.28 -20.06
CA ASN A 202 26.47 7.82 -20.05
C ASN A 202 25.78 7.19 -18.81
N ILE A 203 24.95 7.97 -18.10
CA ILE A 203 24.20 7.55 -16.93
C ILE A 203 22.72 7.43 -17.29
N GLY A 204 22.12 6.28 -17.01
CA GLY A 204 20.68 6.08 -17.06
C GLY A 204 20.04 6.43 -15.73
N TYR A 205 19.05 7.31 -15.76
CA TYR A 205 18.24 7.65 -14.60
C TYR A 205 16.87 6.98 -14.74
N ILE A 206 16.45 6.25 -13.70
CA ILE A 206 15.17 5.55 -13.63
C ILE A 206 14.50 5.96 -12.32
N ARG A 207 13.37 6.67 -12.41
CA ARG A 207 12.53 6.96 -11.26
C ARG A 207 11.44 5.92 -11.13
N ILE A 208 11.31 5.33 -9.95
CA ILE A 208 10.29 4.35 -9.58
C ILE A 208 9.43 5.00 -8.49
N SER A 209 8.26 5.49 -8.87
CA SER A 209 7.37 6.21 -7.95
C SER A 209 6.54 5.27 -7.06
N GLU A 210 6.24 4.07 -7.56
CA GLU A 210 5.45 3.03 -6.89
C GLU A 210 5.86 1.64 -7.41
N PHE A 211 5.49 0.58 -6.69
CA PHE A 211 5.68 -0.80 -7.15
C PHE A 211 4.32 -1.43 -7.52
N TYR A 212 3.90 -1.22 -8.77
CA TYR A 212 2.72 -1.85 -9.35
C TYR A 212 3.07 -3.17 -10.04
N ASP A 213 2.06 -3.93 -10.45
CA ASP A 213 2.26 -5.22 -11.14
C ASP A 213 3.10 -5.10 -12.42
N SER A 214 3.04 -3.95 -13.11
CA SER A 214 3.81 -3.67 -14.34
C SER A 214 5.19 -3.04 -14.09
N THR A 215 5.55 -2.69 -12.85
CA THR A 215 6.78 -1.93 -12.58
C THR A 215 8.04 -2.70 -12.97
N ALA A 216 8.13 -3.98 -12.62
CA ALA A 216 9.29 -4.80 -12.93
C ALA A 216 9.54 -4.89 -14.44
N SER A 217 8.49 -5.11 -15.25
CA SER A 217 8.62 -5.16 -16.72
C SER A 217 9.00 -3.79 -17.31
N GLN A 218 8.44 -2.68 -16.81
CA GLN A 218 8.81 -1.33 -17.24
C GLN A 218 10.27 -1.01 -16.92
N VAL A 219 10.76 -1.42 -15.75
CA VAL A 219 12.17 -1.26 -15.36
C VAL A 219 13.06 -2.10 -16.25
N GLN A 220 12.73 -3.38 -16.52
CA GLN A 220 13.49 -4.26 -17.39
C GLN A 220 13.62 -3.67 -18.80
N GLU A 221 12.49 -3.27 -19.40
CA GLU A 221 12.49 -2.65 -20.73
C GLU A 221 13.36 -1.38 -20.79
N THR A 222 13.28 -0.55 -19.74
CA THR A 222 14.09 0.67 -19.65
C THR A 222 15.57 0.37 -19.54
N VAL A 223 15.93 -0.63 -18.73
CA VAL A 223 17.33 -1.08 -18.58
C VAL A 223 17.86 -1.63 -19.88
N ASP A 224 17.09 -2.43 -20.61
CA ASP A 224 17.49 -2.98 -21.90
C ASP A 224 17.75 -1.87 -22.94
N LEU A 225 16.90 -0.84 -22.96
CA LEU A 225 17.10 0.34 -23.81
C LEU A 225 18.37 1.12 -23.44
N PHE A 226 18.67 1.27 -22.15
CA PHE A 226 19.89 1.93 -21.69
C PHE A 226 21.14 1.13 -22.01
N LEU A 227 21.11 -0.18 -21.84
CA LEU A 227 22.22 -1.06 -22.22
C LEU A 227 22.49 -0.98 -23.74
N ALA A 228 21.43 -1.02 -24.56
CA ALA A 228 21.54 -0.87 -26.00
C ALA A 228 22.08 0.51 -26.44
N SER A 229 21.82 1.56 -25.67
CA SER A 229 22.31 2.93 -25.93
C SER A 229 23.72 3.21 -25.39
N GLY A 230 24.34 2.24 -24.71
CA GLY A 230 25.71 2.36 -24.20
C GLY A 230 25.83 3.10 -22.87
N VAL A 231 24.76 3.15 -22.07
CA VAL A 231 24.80 3.61 -20.68
C VAL A 231 25.77 2.77 -19.86
N ARG A 232 26.55 3.40 -18.99
CA ARG A 232 27.60 2.75 -18.18
C ARG A 232 27.38 2.76 -16.69
N ALA A 233 26.36 3.48 -16.21
CA ALA A 233 25.95 3.52 -14.81
C ALA A 233 24.46 3.80 -14.71
N LEU A 234 23.83 3.38 -13.61
CA LEU A 234 22.41 3.63 -13.35
C LEU A 234 22.22 4.41 -12.06
N ILE A 235 21.28 5.34 -12.07
CA ILE A 235 20.75 6.00 -10.88
C ILE A 235 19.28 5.63 -10.78
N LEU A 236 18.92 4.87 -9.74
CA LEU A 236 17.56 4.46 -9.43
C LEU A 236 16.99 5.44 -8.39
N ASP A 237 15.87 6.08 -8.69
CA ASP A 237 15.26 7.06 -7.81
C ASP A 237 13.99 6.52 -7.19
N VAL A 238 14.03 6.20 -5.90
CA VAL A 238 12.89 5.79 -5.07
C VAL A 238 12.52 6.86 -4.04
N ARG A 239 12.91 8.09 -4.27
CA ARG A 239 12.49 9.21 -3.42
C ARG A 239 10.97 9.34 -3.45
N ASP A 240 10.39 9.51 -2.26
CA ASP A 240 8.95 9.60 -2.05
C ASP A 240 8.14 8.34 -2.48
N ASN A 241 8.82 7.22 -2.78
CA ASN A 241 8.16 5.93 -2.98
C ASN A 241 7.71 5.39 -1.61
N ALA A 242 6.40 5.30 -1.41
CA ALA A 242 5.76 4.83 -0.18
C ALA A 242 4.96 3.54 -0.41
N SER A 243 5.28 2.80 -1.45
CA SER A 243 4.62 1.53 -1.79
C SER A 243 4.69 0.53 -0.64
N THR A 244 3.61 -0.17 -0.42
CA THR A 244 3.54 -1.29 0.55
C THR A 244 3.57 -2.66 -0.12
N ASN A 245 3.72 -2.70 -1.45
CA ASN A 245 3.73 -3.94 -2.23
C ASN A 245 5.13 -4.55 -2.28
N ILE A 246 5.43 -5.40 -1.31
CA ILE A 246 6.72 -6.06 -1.14
C ILE A 246 7.02 -7.00 -2.32
N GLU A 247 6.02 -7.77 -2.77
CA GLU A 247 6.19 -8.74 -3.87
C GLU A 247 6.62 -8.04 -5.17
N ASN A 248 6.00 -6.93 -5.49
CA ASN A 248 6.35 -6.16 -6.68
C ASN A 248 7.70 -5.45 -6.55
N ALA A 249 8.07 -5.01 -5.34
CA ALA A 249 9.42 -4.46 -5.08
C ALA A 249 10.49 -5.53 -5.29
N ILE A 250 10.28 -6.76 -4.81
CA ILE A 250 11.20 -7.87 -5.00
C ILE A 250 11.26 -8.30 -6.47
N SER A 251 10.12 -8.38 -7.15
CA SER A 251 10.09 -8.64 -8.60
C SER A 251 10.87 -7.57 -9.40
N THR A 252 10.85 -6.32 -8.93
CA THR A 252 11.66 -5.24 -9.53
C THR A 252 13.14 -5.37 -9.15
N LEU A 253 13.44 -5.78 -7.93
CA LEU A 253 14.80 -6.06 -7.46
C LEU A 253 15.46 -7.18 -8.28
N ASP A 254 14.70 -8.20 -8.69
CA ASP A 254 15.17 -9.32 -9.49
C ASP A 254 15.87 -8.91 -10.79
N VAL A 255 15.52 -7.76 -11.36
CA VAL A 255 16.20 -7.20 -12.54
C VAL A 255 17.69 -6.97 -12.28
N PHE A 256 18.08 -6.69 -11.04
CA PHE A 256 19.41 -6.23 -10.66
C PHE A 256 20.22 -7.23 -9.84
N VAL A 257 19.59 -8.27 -9.30
CA VAL A 257 20.24 -9.25 -8.42
C VAL A 257 21.25 -10.09 -9.20
N PRO A 258 22.46 -10.34 -8.64
CA PRO A 258 23.47 -11.15 -9.33
C PRO A 258 23.01 -12.57 -9.61
N LEU A 259 23.38 -13.10 -10.79
CA LEU A 259 23.19 -14.51 -11.13
C LEU A 259 23.76 -15.42 -10.03
N ASN A 260 23.02 -16.49 -9.69
CA ASN A 260 23.36 -17.49 -8.67
C ASN A 260 23.33 -17.02 -7.20
N GLN A 261 22.66 -15.93 -6.91
CA GLN A 261 22.35 -15.56 -5.52
C GLN A 261 20.85 -15.79 -5.26
N GLU A 262 20.43 -17.05 -5.19
CA GLU A 262 19.14 -17.37 -4.59
C GLU A 262 19.23 -17.11 -3.07
N ALA A 263 18.58 -16.06 -2.63
CA ALA A 263 18.56 -15.68 -1.23
C ALA A 263 17.16 -15.14 -0.87
N PRO A 264 16.73 -15.28 0.37
CA PRO A 264 15.52 -14.58 0.80
C PRO A 264 15.81 -13.06 0.79
N ALA A 265 15.24 -12.35 -0.17
CA ALA A 265 15.34 -10.89 -0.26
C ALA A 265 14.65 -10.23 0.93
N ALA A 266 13.59 -10.83 1.46
CA ALA A 266 12.95 -10.37 2.67
C ALA A 266 12.37 -11.53 3.48
N THR A 267 12.33 -11.35 4.79
CA THR A 267 11.57 -12.24 5.68
C THR A 267 10.60 -11.43 6.53
N LEU A 268 9.40 -11.97 6.73
CA LEU A 268 8.41 -11.38 7.63
C LEU A 268 8.49 -12.07 8.98
N LEU A 269 8.79 -11.30 10.02
CA LEU A 269 8.71 -11.75 11.41
C LEU A 269 7.38 -11.33 12.03
N ASN A 270 6.68 -12.28 12.65
CA ASN A 270 5.45 -12.01 13.40
C ASN A 270 5.76 -11.42 14.79
N LYS A 271 4.70 -11.14 15.57
CA LYS A 271 4.81 -10.61 16.94
C LYS A 271 5.64 -11.50 17.89
N ALA A 272 5.74 -12.82 17.63
CA ALA A 272 6.55 -13.75 18.41
C ALA A 272 8.02 -13.80 17.97
N GLY A 273 8.39 -13.09 16.91
CA GLY A 273 9.72 -13.12 16.31
C GLY A 273 9.96 -14.36 15.43
N GLU A 274 8.88 -15.03 15.01
CA GLU A 274 8.97 -16.20 14.13
C GLU A 274 8.84 -15.78 12.68
N THR A 275 9.63 -16.37 11.78
CA THR A 275 9.49 -16.18 10.34
C THR A 275 8.22 -16.85 9.85
N VAL A 276 7.28 -16.03 9.34
CA VAL A 276 5.99 -16.51 8.79
C VAL A 276 5.94 -16.49 7.28
N THR A 277 6.78 -15.69 6.64
CA THR A 277 6.90 -15.60 5.19
C THR A 277 8.32 -15.27 4.82
N ALA A 278 8.82 -15.85 3.74
CA ALA A 278 10.09 -15.47 3.13
C ALA A 278 9.86 -15.21 1.64
N PHE A 279 10.40 -14.11 1.14
CA PHE A 279 10.36 -13.72 -0.26
C PHE A 279 11.76 -13.95 -0.83
N SER A 280 11.86 -14.76 -1.87
CA SER A 280 13.12 -15.08 -2.50
C SER A 280 13.29 -14.34 -3.82
N THR A 281 14.52 -13.97 -4.14
CA THR A 281 14.87 -13.41 -5.45
C THR A 281 14.99 -14.51 -6.49
N SER A 282 14.68 -14.18 -7.73
CA SER A 282 15.09 -14.90 -8.93
C SER A 282 16.18 -14.09 -9.63
N ALA A 283 17.25 -14.75 -10.08
CA ALA A 283 18.39 -14.00 -10.59
C ALA A 283 18.12 -13.35 -11.95
N GLY A 284 18.27 -12.03 -12.04
CA GLY A 284 18.54 -11.26 -13.24
C GLY A 284 19.91 -10.56 -13.09
N GLU A 285 20.64 -10.24 -14.14
CA GLU A 285 21.94 -9.60 -13.96
C GLU A 285 22.07 -8.31 -14.77
N VAL A 286 22.03 -7.19 -14.08
CA VAL A 286 22.53 -5.92 -14.61
C VAL A 286 23.89 -5.65 -13.93
N ASN A 287 24.96 -5.75 -14.72
CA ASN A 287 26.31 -5.58 -14.21
C ASN A 287 26.85 -4.17 -14.50
N LEU A 288 26.12 -3.15 -14.02
CA LEU A 288 26.50 -1.74 -14.08
C LEU A 288 26.69 -1.22 -12.65
N PRO A 289 27.59 -0.24 -12.44
CA PRO A 289 27.61 0.53 -11.19
C PRO A 289 26.27 1.24 -10.99
N MET A 290 25.76 1.24 -9.75
CA MET A 290 24.47 1.83 -9.44
C MET A 290 24.51 2.72 -8.20
N ALA A 291 23.62 3.71 -8.18
CA ALA A 291 23.27 4.47 -6.98
C ALA A 291 21.76 4.49 -6.83
N VAL A 292 21.26 4.53 -5.59
CA VAL A 292 19.85 4.68 -5.29
C VAL A 292 19.63 5.99 -4.58
N LEU A 293 18.75 6.86 -5.14
CA LEU A 293 18.34 8.08 -4.48
C LEU A 293 17.20 7.77 -3.50
N VAL A 294 17.40 8.20 -2.25
CA VAL A 294 16.46 8.01 -1.15
C VAL A 294 16.12 9.33 -0.47
N SER A 295 14.92 9.44 0.08
CA SER A 295 14.44 10.64 0.79
C SER A 295 13.71 10.27 2.08
N LYS A 296 13.32 11.28 2.85
CA LYS A 296 12.43 11.13 4.01
C LYS A 296 11.06 10.53 3.67
N GLY A 297 10.64 10.63 2.40
CA GLY A 297 9.41 10.05 1.88
C GLY A 297 9.56 8.62 1.36
N THR A 298 10.79 8.08 1.26
CA THR A 298 11.01 6.68 0.92
C THR A 298 10.57 5.81 2.09
N GLN A 299 9.62 4.88 1.87
CA GLN A 299 9.00 4.07 2.91
C GLN A 299 8.82 2.62 2.47
N SER A 300 8.72 1.71 3.43
CA SER A 300 8.27 0.32 3.29
C SER A 300 8.95 -0.43 2.14
N ALA A 301 8.24 -0.80 1.08
CA ALA A 301 8.81 -1.50 -0.07
C ALA A 301 9.91 -0.69 -0.79
N GLY A 302 9.81 0.65 -0.79
CA GLY A 302 10.87 1.54 -1.29
C GLY A 302 12.16 1.45 -0.46
N GLU A 303 12.04 1.35 0.87
CA GLU A 303 13.18 1.13 1.75
C GLU A 303 13.78 -0.26 1.56
N LEU A 304 12.93 -1.31 1.45
CA LEU A 304 13.40 -2.67 1.20
C LEU A 304 14.22 -2.74 -0.10
N PHE A 305 13.67 -2.23 -1.19
CA PHE A 305 14.36 -2.22 -2.49
C PHE A 305 15.72 -1.52 -2.43
N ALA A 306 15.79 -0.37 -1.77
CA ALA A 306 17.04 0.37 -1.61
C ALA A 306 18.03 -0.40 -0.71
N CYS A 307 17.55 -0.93 0.43
CA CYS A 307 18.35 -1.69 1.37
C CYS A 307 18.96 -2.93 0.73
N ASP A 308 18.17 -3.71 0.00
CA ASP A 308 18.62 -4.95 -0.61
C ASP A 308 19.60 -4.71 -1.76
N LEU A 309 19.40 -3.68 -2.59
CA LEU A 309 20.41 -3.31 -3.59
C LEU A 309 21.76 -2.99 -2.95
N ARG A 310 21.79 -2.33 -1.81
CA ARG A 310 23.00 -2.10 -1.03
C ARG A 310 23.53 -3.42 -0.44
N ASP A 311 22.69 -4.24 0.14
CA ASP A 311 23.06 -5.50 0.78
C ASP A 311 23.62 -6.53 -0.21
N PHE A 312 23.13 -6.54 -1.45
CA PHE A 312 23.69 -7.30 -2.55
C PHE A 312 24.98 -6.68 -3.13
N GLY A 313 25.40 -5.53 -2.64
CA GLY A 313 26.62 -4.83 -3.09
C GLY A 313 26.47 -4.22 -4.49
N LYS A 314 25.25 -3.97 -4.94
CA LYS A 314 24.97 -3.41 -6.28
C LYS A 314 24.92 -1.89 -6.32
N ALA A 315 24.54 -1.23 -5.22
CA ALA A 315 24.34 0.21 -5.20
C ALA A 315 24.80 0.87 -3.91
N GLN A 316 25.13 2.16 -4.00
CA GLN A 316 25.27 3.07 -2.86
C GLN A 316 23.97 3.90 -2.72
N LEU A 317 23.54 4.12 -1.47
CA LEU A 317 22.41 4.98 -1.17
C LEU A 317 22.86 6.44 -1.10
N VAL A 318 22.16 7.33 -1.82
CA VAL A 318 22.47 8.76 -1.87
C VAL A 318 21.24 9.57 -1.51
N GLY A 319 21.34 10.55 -0.65
CA GLY A 319 20.24 11.45 -0.31
C GLY A 319 20.04 11.65 1.17
N GLN A 320 18.84 11.46 1.68
CA GLN A 320 18.47 11.70 3.07
C GLN A 320 18.00 10.40 3.75
N LYS A 321 18.10 10.38 5.09
CA LYS A 321 17.56 9.29 5.90
C LYS A 321 16.10 9.02 5.55
N THR A 322 15.73 7.74 5.39
CA THR A 322 14.38 7.31 5.03
C THR A 322 13.42 7.27 6.22
N ALA A 323 12.16 6.98 5.99
CA ALA A 323 11.09 7.06 7.00
C ALA A 323 11.21 6.03 8.13
N GLY A 324 11.65 4.81 7.83
CA GLY A 324 11.74 3.74 8.82
C GLY A 324 10.43 2.99 9.03
N ASN A 325 9.74 2.64 7.98
CA ASN A 325 8.50 1.88 8.05
C ASN A 325 8.68 0.48 7.48
N ALA A 326 9.01 -0.50 8.32
CA ALA A 326 9.12 -1.90 7.93
C ALA A 326 7.91 -2.75 8.32
N LEU A 327 6.79 -2.13 8.70
CA LEU A 327 5.57 -2.86 9.02
C LEU A 327 4.99 -3.52 7.76
N VAL A 328 4.58 -4.77 7.91
CA VAL A 328 3.94 -5.55 6.85
C VAL A 328 2.48 -5.77 7.18
N GLY A 329 1.62 -5.38 6.25
CA GLY A 329 0.18 -5.53 6.36
C GLY A 329 -0.35 -6.82 5.78
N GLN A 330 -1.42 -7.33 6.39
CA GLN A 330 -2.23 -8.43 5.86
C GLN A 330 -3.69 -8.05 5.91
N SER A 331 -4.45 -8.51 4.93
CA SER A 331 -5.90 -8.34 4.90
C SER A 331 -6.61 -9.55 5.48
N PHE A 332 -7.65 -9.30 6.28
CA PHE A 332 -8.54 -10.31 6.86
C PHE A 332 -9.98 -9.98 6.47
N ARG A 333 -10.61 -10.88 5.72
CA ARG A 333 -12.01 -10.69 5.34
C ARG A 333 -12.93 -11.00 6.52
N LEU A 334 -13.86 -10.09 6.79
CA LEU A 334 -14.85 -10.24 7.84
C LEU A 334 -16.14 -10.89 7.30
N SER A 335 -16.99 -11.35 8.22
CA SER A 335 -18.23 -12.08 7.88
C SER A 335 -19.29 -11.24 7.18
N ASP A 336 -19.26 -9.92 7.34
CA ASP A 336 -20.15 -8.96 6.67
C ASP A 336 -19.64 -8.52 5.29
N GLY A 337 -18.46 -9.00 4.88
CA GLY A 337 -17.82 -8.71 3.61
C GLY A 337 -16.77 -7.60 3.66
N ASP A 338 -16.69 -6.84 4.75
CA ASP A 338 -15.65 -5.84 4.98
C ASP A 338 -14.28 -6.51 5.15
N SER A 339 -13.21 -5.75 5.05
CA SER A 339 -11.84 -6.23 5.15
C SER A 339 -11.04 -5.42 6.16
N LEU A 340 -10.44 -6.11 7.12
CA LEU A 340 -9.49 -5.54 8.06
C LEU A 340 -8.08 -5.61 7.46
N LEU A 341 -7.47 -4.48 7.19
CA LEU A 341 -6.03 -4.38 6.95
C LEU A 341 -5.35 -4.23 8.31
N LEU A 342 -4.37 -5.08 8.60
CA LEU A 342 -3.70 -5.11 9.90
C LEU A 342 -2.20 -5.28 9.70
N SER A 343 -1.40 -4.52 10.44
CA SER A 343 0.03 -4.74 10.56
C SER A 343 0.27 -6.03 11.35
N VAL A 344 0.84 -7.05 10.71
CA VAL A 344 0.98 -8.40 11.28
C VAL A 344 2.42 -8.76 11.62
N GLY A 345 3.38 -7.98 11.17
CA GLY A 345 4.79 -8.26 11.41
C GLY A 345 5.72 -7.15 10.91
N VAL A 346 6.99 -7.45 11.02
CA VAL A 346 8.09 -6.56 10.62
C VAL A 346 8.91 -7.24 9.54
N MET A 347 9.23 -6.48 8.52
CA MET A 347 10.08 -6.90 7.40
C MET A 347 11.55 -6.83 7.79
N MET A 348 12.29 -7.88 7.46
CA MET A 348 13.75 -8.00 7.57
C MET A 348 14.33 -8.06 6.18
N PRO A 349 15.25 -7.16 5.80
CA PRO A 349 15.95 -7.21 4.52
C PRO A 349 16.94 -8.38 4.43
N TYR A 350 17.60 -8.51 3.31
CA TYR A 350 18.51 -9.64 3.01
C TYR A 350 19.63 -9.86 4.05
N LYS A 351 20.36 -8.80 4.43
CA LYS A 351 21.48 -8.89 5.38
C LYS A 351 21.39 -7.89 6.53
N SER A 352 20.88 -6.70 6.25
CA SER A 352 20.80 -5.63 7.23
C SER A 352 19.76 -5.92 8.31
N ASP A 353 19.91 -5.31 9.47
CA ASP A 353 18.85 -5.26 10.47
C ASP A 353 17.63 -4.53 9.92
N SER A 354 16.45 -4.77 10.52
CA SER A 354 15.23 -4.08 10.13
C SER A 354 15.38 -2.57 10.26
N PHE A 355 14.96 -1.86 9.23
CA PHE A 355 14.91 -0.39 9.24
C PHE A 355 13.68 0.16 10.00
N ASN A 356 12.87 -0.68 10.63
CA ASN A 356 11.67 -0.26 11.35
C ASN A 356 12.00 0.78 12.43
N GLN A 357 11.31 1.92 12.42
CA GLN A 357 11.52 3.10 13.27
C GLN A 357 12.91 3.74 13.16
N ALA A 358 13.89 3.04 12.59
CA ALA A 358 15.26 3.52 12.45
C ALA A 358 15.48 4.29 11.15
N GLY A 359 14.86 3.87 10.05
CA GLY A 359 15.14 4.33 8.69
C GLY A 359 16.52 3.88 8.18
N LEU A 360 16.71 3.97 6.88
CA LEU A 360 18.03 3.74 6.24
C LEU A 360 18.81 5.04 6.24
N LEU A 361 20.04 4.98 6.68
CA LEU A 361 21.00 6.06 6.47
C LEU A 361 21.62 5.92 5.07
N PRO A 362 21.69 7.00 4.27
CA PRO A 362 22.40 6.97 3.00
C PRO A 362 23.91 6.82 3.22
N ASP A 363 24.59 6.22 2.24
CA ASP A 363 26.06 6.12 2.22
C ASP A 363 26.69 7.48 1.89
N VAL A 364 25.97 8.28 1.10
CA VAL A 364 26.33 9.66 0.74
C VAL A 364 25.16 10.59 1.09
N GLU A 365 25.34 11.40 2.13
CA GLU A 365 24.35 12.41 2.50
C GLU A 365 24.32 13.53 1.46
N ALA A 366 23.11 13.84 0.96
CA ALA A 366 22.89 14.92 0.02
C ALA A 366 21.52 15.58 0.28
N GLU A 367 21.52 16.89 0.47
CA GLU A 367 20.28 17.64 0.63
C GLU A 367 19.69 18.03 -0.73
N LEU A 368 18.38 18.01 -0.84
CA LEU A 368 17.69 18.52 -2.01
C LEU A 368 17.54 20.03 -1.88
N ASN A 369 18.27 20.80 -2.69
CA ASN A 369 18.28 22.26 -2.57
C ASN A 369 16.93 22.90 -2.97
N GLU A 370 16.34 22.45 -4.09
CA GLU A 370 15.02 22.88 -4.57
C GLU A 370 14.36 21.75 -5.36
N LYS A 371 13.04 21.63 -5.28
CA LYS A 371 12.29 20.76 -6.20
C LYS A 371 12.47 21.26 -7.62
N THR A 372 13.14 20.48 -8.46
CA THR A 372 13.36 20.79 -9.87
C THR A 372 12.86 19.64 -10.74
N GLU A 373 12.29 19.98 -11.89
CA GLU A 373 11.89 19.00 -12.90
C GLU A 373 13.07 18.53 -13.77
N LYS A 374 14.23 19.22 -13.67
CA LYS A 374 15.42 18.91 -14.46
C LYS A 374 16.46 18.21 -13.61
N ILE A 375 16.77 16.96 -13.93
CA ILE A 375 17.78 16.18 -13.20
C ILE A 375 19.15 16.87 -13.17
N THR A 376 19.48 17.67 -14.19
CA THR A 376 20.74 18.44 -14.27
C THR A 376 20.86 19.57 -13.25
N LYS A 377 19.78 19.87 -12.51
CA LYS A 377 19.77 20.85 -11.41
C LYS A 377 19.48 20.19 -10.06
N ASP A 378 19.20 18.90 -10.03
CA ASP A 378 18.93 18.13 -8.82
C ASP A 378 20.25 17.81 -8.11
N SER A 379 20.44 18.41 -6.93
CA SER A 379 21.67 18.26 -6.14
C SER A 379 21.95 16.82 -5.73
N GLN A 380 20.91 16.05 -5.41
CA GLN A 380 21.04 14.63 -5.04
C GLN A 380 21.41 13.78 -6.25
N PHE A 381 20.78 14.04 -7.41
CA PHE A 381 21.17 13.39 -8.66
C PHE A 381 22.64 13.69 -9.03
N LEU A 382 23.06 14.95 -8.92
CA LEU A 382 24.44 15.34 -9.22
C LEU A 382 25.44 14.70 -8.25
N ALA A 383 25.08 14.57 -6.96
CA ALA A 383 25.90 13.85 -5.98
C ALA A 383 26.03 12.37 -6.35
N ALA A 384 24.95 11.70 -6.75
CA ALA A 384 24.99 10.32 -7.23
C ALA A 384 25.79 10.18 -8.54
N ALA A 385 25.60 11.09 -9.49
CA ALA A 385 26.33 11.07 -10.76
C ALA A 385 27.84 11.22 -10.57
N SER A 386 28.29 11.97 -9.55
CA SER A 386 29.71 12.14 -9.25
C SER A 386 30.41 10.85 -8.84
N LEU A 387 29.68 9.83 -8.39
CA LEU A 387 30.23 8.51 -8.07
C LEU A 387 30.72 7.73 -9.30
N PHE A 388 30.31 8.13 -10.50
CA PHE A 388 30.58 7.47 -11.77
C PHE A 388 31.45 8.30 -12.72
N THR A 389 31.89 9.48 -12.27
CA THR A 389 32.81 10.35 -13.02
C THR A 389 34.22 10.15 -12.50
N GLU A 390 34.96 9.20 -13.09
CA GLU A 390 36.44 9.16 -13.11
C GLU A 390 36.97 9.39 -14.50
#